data_6b857f727fa3059adb9f802b4a4670a9
#
_entry.id   6b857f727fa3059adb9f802b4a4670a9
#
_cell.length_a   1.000
_cell.length_b   1.000
_cell.length_c   1.000
_cell.angle_alpha   90.00
_cell.angle_beta   90.00
_cell.angle_gamma   90.00
#
_symmetry.space_group_name_H-M   'P 1'
#
loop_
_entity.id
_entity.type
_entity.pdbx_description
1 polymer ?
#
loop_
_entity_poly.entity_id
_entity_poly.type
_entity_poly.pdbx_seq_one_letter_code
_entity_poly.pdbx_strand_id
1 'polypeptide(L)'
;SNIVMTAQQAAVVLEGEINVIVIPSKSIPQGLSACIMFNPEADLEENINEMNEAIANVKTGQVTFAIKDTNIDGVDIHANDYMALVEKKIVACIPDKVEACKAVLKGLVDDDSEIVTLIYGEDVTSEEAEAVTDFIENELEIEYEVHDGKQPVYSFIIGVE
;
A
#
# COMPACT_ATOMS: atom_id res chain seq x y z
N SER A 1 -0.65 -2.69 -14.35
CA SER A 1 0.76 -2.36 -14.04
C SER A 1 1.64 -3.05 -15.06
N ASN A 2 2.72 -2.39 -15.49
CA ASN A 2 3.69 -2.98 -16.44
C ASN A 2 4.31 -4.28 -15.89
N ILE A 3 4.50 -4.36 -14.56
CA ILE A 3 5.05 -5.55 -13.89
C ILE A 3 4.10 -6.74 -14.05
N VAL A 4 2.80 -6.57 -13.80
CA VAL A 4 1.80 -7.64 -13.99
C VAL A 4 1.76 -8.10 -15.44
N MET A 5 1.78 -7.17 -16.40
CA MET A 5 1.80 -7.52 -17.83
C MET A 5 3.06 -8.31 -18.20
N THR A 6 4.23 -7.91 -17.68
CA THR A 6 5.49 -8.63 -17.92
C THR A 6 5.44 -10.03 -17.32
N ALA A 7 4.92 -10.18 -16.11
CA ALA A 7 4.77 -11.49 -15.47
C ALA A 7 3.81 -12.39 -16.25
N GLN A 8 2.68 -11.85 -16.76
CA GLN A 8 1.74 -12.57 -17.60
C GLN A 8 2.37 -13.02 -18.93
N GLN A 9 3.18 -12.17 -19.55
CA GLN A 9 3.92 -12.54 -20.77
C GLN A 9 4.95 -13.65 -20.51
N ALA A 10 5.65 -13.59 -19.37
CA ALA A 10 6.57 -14.66 -18.98
C ALA A 10 5.84 -15.98 -18.73
N ALA A 11 4.65 -15.94 -18.11
CA ALA A 11 3.83 -17.13 -17.90
C ALA A 11 3.44 -17.81 -19.21
N VAL A 12 3.07 -17.03 -20.24
CA VAL A 12 2.75 -17.56 -21.59
C VAL A 12 3.95 -18.26 -22.25
N VAL A 13 5.17 -17.72 -22.07
CA VAL A 13 6.38 -18.37 -22.61
C VAL A 13 6.66 -19.73 -21.99
N LEU A 14 6.25 -19.93 -20.75
CA LEU A 14 6.45 -21.17 -20.00
C LEU A 14 5.27 -22.15 -20.15
N GLU A 15 4.24 -21.78 -20.91
CA GLU A 15 3.06 -22.63 -21.15
C GLU A 15 3.47 -23.96 -21.79
N GLY A 16 3.06 -25.06 -21.17
CA GLY A 16 3.42 -26.42 -21.58
C GLY A 16 4.67 -27.00 -20.90
N GLU A 17 5.48 -26.18 -20.21
CA GLU A 17 6.61 -26.66 -19.40
C GLU A 17 6.23 -26.70 -17.91
N ILE A 18 5.72 -25.57 -17.41
CA ILE A 18 5.24 -25.44 -16.02
C ILE A 18 3.94 -24.63 -15.99
N ASN A 19 3.13 -24.85 -14.96
CA ASN A 19 1.93 -24.05 -14.74
C ASN A 19 2.29 -22.81 -13.92
N VAL A 20 2.19 -21.62 -14.53
CA VAL A 20 2.48 -20.33 -13.89
C VAL A 20 1.22 -19.51 -13.80
N ILE A 21 0.82 -19.19 -12.59
CA ILE A 21 -0.34 -18.33 -12.30
C ILE A 21 0.15 -17.00 -11.74
N VAL A 22 -0.30 -15.92 -12.33
CA VAL A 22 0.04 -14.56 -11.88
C VAL A 22 -1.10 -14.01 -11.04
N ILE A 23 -0.81 -13.77 -9.76
CA ILE A 23 -1.74 -13.10 -8.84
C ILE A 23 -1.56 -11.58 -9.02
N PRO A 24 -2.60 -10.83 -9.48
CA PRO A 24 -2.44 -9.48 -10.03
C PRO A 24 -2.47 -8.38 -8.97
N SER A 25 -1.65 -8.48 -7.91
CA SER A 25 -1.50 -7.41 -6.91
C SER A 25 -0.99 -6.11 -7.55
N LYS A 26 -1.42 -4.97 -7.06
CA LYS A 26 -1.09 -3.64 -7.59
C LYS A 26 -0.33 -2.78 -6.58
N SER A 27 -0.15 -3.27 -5.38
CA SER A 27 0.57 -2.61 -4.28
C SER A 27 1.30 -3.63 -3.42
N ILE A 28 2.25 -3.18 -2.59
CA ILE A 28 2.97 -4.04 -1.64
C ILE A 28 2.01 -4.64 -0.60
N PRO A 29 1.13 -3.87 0.06
CA PRO A 29 0.17 -4.45 1.01
C PRO A 29 -0.70 -5.54 0.38
N GLN A 30 -1.25 -5.32 -0.82
CA GLN A 30 -2.01 -6.33 -1.56
C GLN A 30 -1.20 -7.62 -1.81
N GLY A 31 0.08 -7.46 -2.16
CA GLY A 31 0.97 -8.61 -2.38
C GLY A 31 1.25 -9.38 -1.10
N LEU A 32 1.43 -8.67 0.01
CA LEU A 32 1.65 -9.28 1.34
C LEU A 32 0.40 -10.05 1.79
N SER A 33 -0.77 -9.43 1.75
CA SER A 33 -2.04 -10.09 2.10
C SER A 33 -2.28 -11.35 1.25
N ALA A 34 -2.07 -11.27 -0.06
CA ALA A 34 -2.16 -12.45 -0.93
C ALA A 34 -1.17 -13.56 -0.53
N CYS A 35 0.07 -13.20 -0.17
CA CYS A 35 1.06 -14.20 0.27
C CYS A 35 0.68 -14.87 1.60
N ILE A 36 0.07 -14.14 2.51
CA ILE A 36 -0.41 -14.68 3.81
C ILE A 36 -1.50 -15.72 3.59
N MET A 37 -2.38 -15.51 2.61
CA MET A 37 -3.47 -16.44 2.30
C MET A 37 -3.04 -17.68 1.53
N PHE A 38 -1.78 -17.75 1.07
CA PHE A 38 -1.28 -18.94 0.38
C PHE A 38 -1.20 -20.14 1.33
N ASN A 39 -1.93 -21.21 1.00
CA ASN A 39 -1.94 -22.47 1.74
C ASN A 39 -1.33 -23.59 0.87
N PRO A 40 -0.15 -24.15 1.24
CA PRO A 40 0.48 -25.22 0.48
C PRO A 40 -0.31 -26.56 0.49
N GLU A 41 -1.24 -26.72 1.42
CA GLU A 41 -2.10 -27.92 1.54
C GLU A 41 -3.39 -27.83 0.71
N ALA A 42 -3.75 -26.62 0.28
CA ALA A 42 -4.91 -26.35 -0.56
C ALA A 42 -4.61 -26.61 -2.05
N ASP A 43 -5.62 -26.85 -2.85
CA ASP A 43 -5.45 -26.97 -4.29
C ASP A 43 -5.17 -25.63 -4.97
N LEU A 44 -4.84 -25.67 -6.26
CA LEU A 44 -4.45 -24.48 -7.02
C LEU A 44 -5.61 -23.48 -7.15
N GLU A 45 -6.82 -23.95 -7.38
CA GLU A 45 -8.00 -23.11 -7.59
C GLU A 45 -8.40 -22.41 -6.28
N GLU A 46 -8.35 -23.11 -5.17
CA GLU A 46 -8.60 -22.56 -3.84
C GLU A 46 -7.59 -21.46 -3.52
N ASN A 47 -6.28 -21.70 -3.69
CA ASN A 47 -5.25 -20.69 -3.50
C ASN A 47 -5.45 -19.44 -4.39
N ILE A 48 -5.78 -19.62 -5.67
CA ILE A 48 -6.03 -18.48 -6.57
C ILE A 48 -7.21 -17.65 -6.06
N ASN A 49 -8.28 -18.29 -5.63
CA ASN A 49 -9.48 -17.60 -5.16
C ASN A 49 -9.20 -16.82 -3.86
N GLU A 50 -8.62 -17.45 -2.85
CA GLU A 50 -8.32 -16.81 -1.57
C GLU A 50 -7.31 -15.67 -1.70
N MET A 51 -6.24 -15.86 -2.48
CA MET A 51 -5.26 -14.80 -2.73
C MET A 51 -5.86 -13.60 -3.48
N ASN A 52 -6.76 -13.83 -4.45
CA ASN A 52 -7.44 -12.74 -5.16
C ASN A 52 -8.48 -12.03 -4.27
N GLU A 53 -9.19 -12.75 -3.41
CA GLU A 53 -10.12 -12.18 -2.43
C GLU A 53 -9.36 -11.28 -1.43
N ALA A 54 -8.23 -11.75 -0.91
CA ALA A 54 -7.35 -10.93 -0.05
C ALA A 54 -6.94 -9.63 -0.73
N ILE A 55 -6.49 -9.67 -1.99
CA ILE A 55 -6.14 -8.46 -2.76
C ILE A 55 -7.32 -7.48 -2.85
N ALA A 56 -8.53 -7.98 -3.05
CA ALA A 56 -9.71 -7.15 -3.24
C ALA A 56 -10.12 -6.41 -1.95
N ASN A 57 -9.80 -6.96 -0.80
CA ASN A 57 -10.14 -6.40 0.51
C ASN A 57 -9.13 -5.34 0.98
N VAL A 58 -7.93 -5.28 0.40
CA VAL A 58 -6.90 -4.30 0.80
C VAL A 58 -7.08 -2.97 0.10
N LYS A 59 -7.43 -1.94 0.84
CA LYS A 59 -7.34 -0.53 0.43
C LYS A 59 -5.89 -0.06 0.60
N THR A 60 -5.38 0.78 -0.30
CA THR A 60 -3.96 1.18 -0.27
C THR A 60 -3.76 2.68 -0.31
N GLY A 61 -2.77 3.14 0.45
CA GLY A 61 -2.33 4.52 0.46
C GLY A 61 -0.82 4.65 0.43
N GLN A 62 -0.36 5.83 0.07
CA GLN A 62 1.06 6.14 -0.04
C GLN A 62 1.33 7.60 0.32
N VAL A 63 2.51 7.85 0.88
CA VAL A 63 3.06 9.19 1.05
C VAL A 63 4.41 9.25 0.34
N THR A 64 4.58 10.24 -0.53
CA THR A 64 5.82 10.49 -1.25
C THR A 64 6.04 11.98 -1.43
N PHE A 65 7.29 12.43 -1.54
CA PHE A 65 7.58 13.84 -1.73
C PHE A 65 7.40 14.29 -3.19
N ALA A 66 7.01 15.54 -3.38
CA ALA A 66 6.86 16.17 -4.69
C ALA A 66 8.21 16.73 -5.18
N ILE A 67 8.55 16.45 -6.44
CA ILE A 67 9.81 16.92 -7.04
C ILE A 67 9.69 18.27 -7.75
N LYS A 68 8.48 18.76 -7.98
CA LYS A 68 8.21 20.04 -8.67
C LYS A 68 6.81 20.55 -8.34
N ASP A 69 6.64 21.87 -8.52
CA ASP A 69 5.32 22.50 -8.45
C ASP A 69 4.47 22.08 -9.65
N THR A 70 3.23 21.73 -9.38
CA THR A 70 2.26 21.36 -10.41
C THR A 70 0.85 21.35 -9.81
N ASN A 71 -0.18 21.17 -10.65
CA ASN A 71 -1.54 20.87 -10.19
C ASN A 71 -1.99 19.55 -10.81
N ILE A 72 -2.48 18.64 -9.98
CA ILE A 72 -2.97 17.33 -10.40
C ILE A 72 -4.35 17.13 -9.80
N ASP A 73 -5.35 16.92 -10.65
CA ASP A 73 -6.75 16.68 -10.27
C ASP A 73 -7.34 17.74 -9.32
N GLY A 74 -6.87 19.00 -9.44
CA GLY A 74 -7.32 20.11 -8.62
C GLY A 74 -6.59 20.29 -7.30
N VAL A 75 -5.59 19.45 -7.00
CA VAL A 75 -4.70 19.60 -5.86
C VAL A 75 -3.44 20.35 -6.28
N ASP A 76 -3.13 21.45 -5.59
CA ASP A 76 -1.87 22.18 -5.79
C ASP A 76 -0.73 21.42 -5.12
N ILE A 77 0.28 21.09 -5.91
CA ILE A 77 1.46 20.34 -5.48
C ILE A 77 2.62 21.31 -5.40
N HIS A 78 3.30 21.36 -4.25
CA HIS A 78 4.50 22.16 -4.04
C HIS A 78 5.74 21.29 -3.93
N ALA A 79 6.81 21.67 -4.60
CA ALA A 79 8.07 20.94 -4.55
C ALA A 79 8.58 20.82 -3.11
N ASN A 80 9.04 19.63 -2.76
CA ASN A 80 9.50 19.19 -1.43
C ASN A 80 8.39 18.98 -0.38
N ASP A 81 7.13 19.26 -0.68
CA ASP A 81 6.02 18.85 0.16
C ASP A 81 5.68 17.36 -0.08
N TYR A 82 4.93 16.76 0.82
CA TYR A 82 4.55 15.36 0.76
C TYR A 82 3.14 15.20 0.19
N MET A 83 3.04 14.41 -0.87
CA MET A 83 1.78 14.04 -1.50
C MET A 83 1.17 12.87 -0.75
N ALA A 84 -0.07 13.03 -0.29
CA ALA A 84 -0.91 12.00 0.28
C ALA A 84 -1.75 11.35 -0.83
N LEU A 85 -1.57 10.06 -1.05
CA LEU A 85 -2.28 9.30 -2.08
C LEU A 85 -3.20 8.25 -1.44
N VAL A 86 -4.48 8.28 -1.81
CA VAL A 86 -5.50 7.28 -1.44
C VAL A 86 -5.94 6.59 -2.72
N GLU A 87 -5.77 5.27 -2.81
CA GLU A 87 -6.10 4.49 -4.02
C GLU A 87 -5.55 5.12 -5.32
N LYS A 88 -4.31 5.62 -5.26
CA LYS A 88 -3.59 6.29 -6.37
C LYS A 88 -4.08 7.69 -6.73
N LYS A 89 -5.06 8.25 -6.03
CA LYS A 89 -5.48 9.64 -6.18
C LYS A 89 -4.77 10.50 -5.16
N ILE A 90 -4.22 11.63 -5.58
CA ILE A 90 -3.66 12.61 -4.65
C ILE A 90 -4.82 13.32 -3.96
N VAL A 91 -4.85 13.25 -2.64
CA VAL A 91 -5.90 13.87 -1.80
C VAL A 91 -5.40 15.12 -1.09
N ALA A 92 -4.08 15.24 -0.89
CA ALA A 92 -3.45 16.42 -0.30
C ALA A 92 -1.97 16.51 -0.68
N CYS A 93 -1.40 17.72 -0.56
CA CYS A 93 0.03 17.95 -0.59
C CYS A 93 0.37 18.83 0.63
N ILE A 94 1.18 18.31 1.55
CA ILE A 94 1.39 18.86 2.89
C ILE A 94 2.89 18.91 3.19
N PRO A 95 3.43 19.99 3.80
CA PRO A 95 4.86 20.09 4.12
C PRO A 95 5.38 19.03 5.10
N ASP A 96 4.52 18.49 5.94
CA ASP A 96 4.83 17.49 6.96
C ASP A 96 4.41 16.09 6.52
N LYS A 97 5.34 15.11 6.53
CA LYS A 97 5.09 13.74 6.08
C LYS A 97 4.18 12.95 7.02
N VAL A 98 4.23 13.23 8.33
CA VAL A 98 3.37 12.59 9.34
C VAL A 98 1.93 13.05 9.15
N GLU A 99 1.71 14.36 8.96
CA GLU A 99 0.38 14.90 8.67
C GLU A 99 -0.16 14.42 7.31
N ALA A 100 0.71 14.27 6.30
CA ALA A 100 0.33 13.65 5.03
C ALA A 100 -0.09 12.18 5.23
N CYS A 101 0.61 11.42 6.09
CA CYS A 101 0.26 10.04 6.42
C CYS A 101 -1.10 9.96 7.14
N LYS A 102 -1.34 10.83 8.12
CA LYS A 102 -2.64 10.93 8.81
C LYS A 102 -3.79 11.27 7.84
N ALA A 103 -3.54 12.12 6.85
CA ALA A 103 -4.53 12.43 5.81
C ALA A 103 -4.87 11.20 4.96
N VAL A 104 -3.87 10.37 4.62
CA VAL A 104 -4.09 9.09 3.92
C VAL A 104 -4.92 8.14 4.79
N LEU A 105 -4.55 7.95 6.04
CA LEU A 105 -5.25 7.06 6.98
C LEU A 105 -6.72 7.46 7.15
N LYS A 106 -7.01 8.74 7.33
CA LYS A 106 -8.39 9.27 7.39
C LYS A 106 -9.21 9.02 6.11
N GLY A 107 -8.54 8.88 4.97
CA GLY A 107 -9.18 8.60 3.70
C GLY A 107 -9.36 7.11 3.39
N LEU A 108 -8.66 6.23 4.10
CA LEU A 108 -8.70 4.78 3.89
C LEU A 108 -9.54 4.05 4.94
N VAL A 109 -9.40 4.44 6.22
CA VAL A 109 -10.06 3.79 7.34
C VAL A 109 -11.53 4.18 7.39
N ASP A 110 -12.39 3.19 7.49
CA ASP A 110 -13.84 3.32 7.67
C ASP A 110 -14.35 2.29 8.71
N ASP A 111 -15.66 2.24 8.92
CA ASP A 111 -16.31 1.40 9.93
C ASP A 111 -16.09 -0.12 9.70
N ASP A 112 -15.74 -0.54 8.48
CA ASP A 112 -15.50 -1.94 8.12
C ASP A 112 -13.99 -2.30 8.17
N SER A 113 -13.13 -1.34 8.53
CA SER A 113 -11.67 -1.55 8.59
C SER A 113 -11.27 -2.21 9.91
N GLU A 114 -10.44 -3.24 9.85
CA GLU A 114 -10.02 -4.04 11.01
C GLU A 114 -8.53 -3.82 11.37
N ILE A 115 -7.65 -3.69 10.37
CA ILE A 115 -6.21 -3.58 10.59
C ILE A 115 -5.53 -2.62 9.61
N VAL A 116 -4.55 -1.88 10.11
CA VAL A 116 -3.64 -1.04 9.31
C VAL A 116 -2.27 -1.69 9.24
N THR A 117 -1.76 -1.93 8.05
CA THR A 117 -0.35 -2.27 7.81
C THR A 117 0.40 -1.00 7.40
N LEU A 118 1.31 -0.53 8.26
CA LEU A 118 2.14 0.66 8.03
C LEU A 118 3.58 0.25 7.71
N ILE A 119 4.08 0.59 6.52
CA ILE A 119 5.46 0.34 6.10
C ILE A 119 6.13 1.69 5.90
N TYR A 120 7.11 2.04 6.76
CA TYR A 120 7.81 3.33 6.65
C TYR A 120 9.15 3.20 5.93
N GLY A 121 9.51 4.26 5.22
CA GLY A 121 10.68 4.34 4.35
C GLY A 121 11.95 4.80 5.06
N GLU A 122 13.06 4.83 4.31
CA GLU A 122 14.39 5.19 4.81
C GLU A 122 14.50 6.65 5.28
N ASP A 123 13.60 7.52 4.85
CA ASP A 123 13.55 8.95 5.21
C ASP A 123 12.68 9.24 6.44
N VAL A 124 12.09 8.21 7.06
CA VAL A 124 11.23 8.31 8.25
C VAL A 124 12.00 7.92 9.49
N THR A 125 12.00 8.78 10.50
CA THR A 125 12.60 8.47 11.81
C THR A 125 11.67 7.60 12.67
N SER A 126 12.22 6.96 13.70
CA SER A 126 11.41 6.17 14.64
C SER A 126 10.35 7.02 15.33
N GLU A 127 10.68 8.26 15.68
CA GLU A 127 9.75 9.19 16.32
C GLU A 127 8.60 9.61 15.39
N GLU A 128 8.87 9.76 14.08
CA GLU A 128 7.84 10.04 13.08
C GLU A 128 6.93 8.82 12.87
N ALA A 129 7.49 7.61 12.83
CA ALA A 129 6.70 6.38 12.76
C ALA A 129 5.83 6.20 14.00
N GLU A 130 6.37 6.44 15.19
CA GLU A 130 5.67 6.39 16.48
C GLU A 130 4.52 7.41 16.53
N ALA A 131 4.72 8.63 16.03
CA ALA A 131 3.65 9.63 15.95
C ALA A 131 2.48 9.21 15.03
N VAL A 132 2.74 8.38 14.01
CA VAL A 132 1.70 7.80 13.16
C VAL A 132 0.98 6.66 13.90
N THR A 133 1.72 5.76 14.55
CA THR A 133 1.10 4.65 15.30
C THR A 133 0.28 5.15 16.49
N ASP A 134 0.75 6.17 17.20
CA ASP A 134 -0.02 6.84 18.25
C ASP A 134 -1.35 7.42 17.73
N PHE A 135 -1.33 7.97 16.52
CA PHE A 135 -2.54 8.46 15.87
C PHE A 135 -3.50 7.31 15.51
N ILE A 136 -2.99 6.18 15.00
CA ILE A 136 -3.82 5.02 14.68
C ILE A 136 -4.46 4.46 15.94
N GLU A 137 -3.68 4.30 17.02
CA GLU A 137 -4.15 3.73 18.27
C GLU A 137 -5.17 4.62 18.99
N ASN A 138 -4.89 5.93 19.09
CA ASN A 138 -5.66 6.84 19.95
C ASN A 138 -6.79 7.58 19.24
N GLU A 139 -6.71 7.77 17.92
CA GLU A 139 -7.73 8.54 17.18
C GLU A 139 -8.54 7.67 16.21
N LEU A 140 -7.96 6.60 15.66
CA LEU A 140 -8.67 5.68 14.78
C LEU A 140 -9.17 4.44 15.52
N GLU A 141 -8.57 4.12 16.69
CA GLU A 141 -8.95 2.99 17.56
C GLU A 141 -8.99 1.64 16.80
N ILE A 142 -8.05 1.44 15.86
CA ILE A 142 -7.95 0.26 15.01
C ILE A 142 -6.62 -0.47 15.26
N GLU A 143 -6.57 -1.78 15.04
CA GLU A 143 -5.34 -2.56 15.15
C GLU A 143 -4.35 -2.18 14.06
N TYR A 144 -3.05 -2.33 14.34
CA TYR A 144 -2.02 -2.02 13.36
C TYR A 144 -0.79 -2.90 13.47
N GLU A 145 -0.11 -3.06 12.33
CA GLU A 145 1.25 -3.58 12.23
C GLU A 145 2.17 -2.52 11.64
N VAL A 146 3.38 -2.38 12.18
CA VAL A 146 4.38 -1.43 11.68
C VAL A 146 5.66 -2.13 11.27
N HIS A 147 6.18 -1.78 10.09
CA HIS A 147 7.38 -2.39 9.52
C HIS A 147 8.35 -1.32 9.02
N ASP A 148 9.64 -1.49 9.34
CA ASP A 148 10.74 -0.74 8.73
C ASP A 148 11.02 -1.33 7.34
N GLY A 149 10.45 -0.71 6.32
CA GLY A 149 10.54 -1.18 4.93
C GLY A 149 11.82 -0.75 4.23
N LYS A 150 12.51 0.29 4.74
CA LYS A 150 13.74 0.86 4.15
C LYS A 150 13.61 1.23 2.67
N GLN A 151 12.39 1.37 2.18
CA GLN A 151 12.16 1.73 0.80
C GLN A 151 12.51 3.21 0.56
N PRO A 152 13.14 3.53 -0.59
CA PRO A 152 13.33 4.90 -1.01
C PRO A 152 12.04 5.49 -1.61
N VAL A 153 11.96 6.80 -1.74
CA VAL A 153 10.92 7.55 -2.45
C VAL A 153 9.59 7.63 -1.71
N TYR A 154 9.10 6.51 -1.18
CA TYR A 154 7.84 6.46 -0.42
C TYR A 154 8.13 6.51 1.07
N SER A 155 7.81 7.64 1.70
CA SER A 155 7.93 7.78 3.16
C SER A 155 7.04 6.79 3.90
N PHE A 156 5.80 6.60 3.41
CA PHE A 156 4.88 5.60 3.95
C PHE A 156 4.16 4.85 2.83
N ILE A 157 4.01 3.54 3.02
CA ILE A 157 3.13 2.66 2.26
C ILE A 157 2.15 2.06 3.25
N ILE A 158 0.86 2.16 2.95
CA ILE A 158 -0.22 1.86 3.88
C ILE A 158 -1.17 0.86 3.23
N GLY A 159 -1.50 -0.20 3.97
CA GLY A 159 -2.60 -1.11 3.67
C GLY A 159 -3.65 -1.00 4.75
N VAL A 160 -4.94 -1.09 4.37
CA VAL A 160 -6.07 -1.16 5.30
C VAL A 160 -6.98 -2.29 4.87
N GLU A 161 -7.24 -3.20 5.77
CA GLU A 161 -8.11 -4.37 5.60
C GLU A 161 -9.30 -4.31 6.56
#